data_84492b4b4e922dd726f7bf773d5c6416
#
_entry.id   84492b4b4e922dd726f7bf773d5c6416
#
_cell.length_a   1.000
_cell.length_b   1.000
_cell.length_c   1.000
_cell.angle_alpha   90.00
_cell.angle_beta   90.00
_cell.angle_gamma   90.00
#
_symmetry.space_group_name_H-M   'P 1'
#
loop_
_entity.id
_entity.type
_entity.pdbx_description
1 polymer ?
#
loop_
_entity_poly.entity_id
_entity_poly.type
_entity_poly.pdbx_seq_one_letter_code
_entity_poly.pdbx_strand_id
1 'polypeptide(L)'
;MTSTLSPLAVDDHGVDHDFDRAAGERPPVEVFGIRHHGPGSARSLVAALVDYQPDAVLIEGPADADPLLRWVLADGMTPPLALLGYATDRPQTAAFWPYAVFSPEWQAMKYALQRDVEVAFCDLPAAAVLARWPRGATHDDDDEPVQTADEPAETLRPISLEQHDPLAVLAQAAGYDDPERWWDDLVESRLDSSSPFPMITEAMGELRMIMGQDGRDAERETRREAYMRQQIRAALKRGRERVAVVCGAWHAPMLRWPLPPA
;
A
#
# COMPACT_ATOMS: atom_id res chain seq x y z
N MET A 1 65.05 -1.10 20.15
CA MET A 1 64.30 -0.88 18.91
C MET A 1 62.93 -1.48 19.14
N THR A 2 62.02 -0.68 19.63
CA THR A 2 60.62 -1.05 19.96
C THR A 2 59.74 -0.53 18.85
N SER A 3 59.17 -1.44 18.07
CA SER A 3 58.20 -1.14 17.01
C SER A 3 56.83 -1.00 17.64
N THR A 4 56.28 0.19 17.59
CA THR A 4 54.91 0.50 17.97
C THR A 4 53.98 0.25 16.77
N LEU A 5 53.09 -0.74 16.89
CA LEU A 5 51.97 -0.96 15.97
C LEU A 5 50.84 0.01 16.35
N SER A 6 50.45 0.84 15.38
CA SER A 6 49.21 1.65 15.44
C SER A 6 47.97 0.76 15.42
N PRO A 7 46.91 1.07 16.20
CA PRO A 7 45.64 0.37 16.08
C PRO A 7 44.89 0.82 14.84
N LEU A 8 44.36 -0.15 14.11
CA LEU A 8 43.41 0.02 13.00
C LEU A 8 42.15 0.71 13.50
N ALA A 9 41.74 1.74 12.78
CA ALA A 9 40.44 2.39 12.97
C ALA A 9 39.34 1.38 12.68
N VAL A 10 38.48 1.16 13.66
CA VAL A 10 37.21 0.43 13.50
C VAL A 10 36.21 1.42 12.94
N ASP A 11 35.70 1.15 11.73
CA ASP A 11 34.62 1.89 11.14
C ASP A 11 33.36 1.79 12.01
N ASP A 12 32.86 2.95 12.38
CA ASP A 12 31.61 3.16 13.12
C ASP A 12 30.43 2.79 12.22
N HIS A 13 30.06 1.51 12.22
CA HIS A 13 28.79 1.08 11.66
C HIS A 13 27.68 1.60 12.56
N GLY A 14 26.90 2.54 12.01
CA GLY A 14 25.77 3.17 12.65
C GLY A 14 24.93 2.21 13.46
N VAL A 15 24.98 2.38 14.77
CA VAL A 15 24.16 1.67 15.75
C VAL A 15 22.73 2.15 15.55
N ASP A 16 21.83 1.19 15.27
CA ASP A 16 20.38 1.40 15.23
C ASP A 16 19.91 2.10 16.53
N HIS A 17 19.48 3.35 16.39
CA HIS A 17 18.91 4.15 17.50
C HIS A 17 17.48 3.73 17.87
N ASP A 18 17.09 2.48 17.64
CA ASP A 18 15.69 2.05 17.69
C ASP A 18 15.27 1.34 18.99
N PHE A 19 16.14 1.24 20.00
CA PHE A 19 15.84 0.50 21.25
C PHE A 19 15.42 1.35 22.45
N ASP A 20 15.33 2.68 22.34
CA ASP A 20 15.15 3.56 23.52
C ASP A 20 13.86 4.42 23.46
N ARG A 21 12.83 3.97 22.71
CA ARG A 21 11.51 4.64 22.82
C ARG A 21 10.78 4.14 24.06
N ALA A 22 10.40 5.08 24.92
CA ALA A 22 9.61 4.81 26.11
C ALA A 22 8.31 4.07 25.76
N ALA A 23 7.95 3.06 26.56
CA ALA A 23 6.70 2.34 26.42
C ALA A 23 5.51 3.31 26.49
N GLY A 24 4.89 3.61 25.33
CA GLY A 24 3.81 4.58 25.18
C GLY A 24 4.00 5.59 24.03
N GLU A 25 5.18 5.69 23.45
CA GLU A 25 5.43 6.53 22.28
C GLU A 25 4.95 5.85 20.98
N ARG A 26 4.16 6.58 20.18
CA ARG A 26 3.68 6.08 18.89
C ARG A 26 4.85 5.86 17.92
N PRO A 27 4.78 4.83 17.06
CA PRO A 27 5.84 4.62 16.07
C PRO A 27 5.93 5.81 15.10
N PRO A 28 7.13 6.12 14.55
CA PRO A 28 7.30 7.21 13.60
C PRO A 28 6.63 6.95 12.25
N VAL A 29 6.27 5.70 11.99
CA VAL A 29 5.56 5.26 10.79
C VAL A 29 4.40 4.39 11.20
N GLU A 30 3.20 4.72 10.75
CA GLU A 30 2.01 3.88 10.87
C GLU A 30 1.46 3.56 9.48
N VAL A 31 1.18 2.28 9.24
CA VAL A 31 0.75 1.78 7.93
C VAL A 31 -0.70 1.36 8.00
N PHE A 32 -1.49 1.89 7.09
CA PHE A 32 -2.90 1.63 6.95
C PHE A 32 -3.14 0.83 5.67
N GLY A 33 -3.22 -0.50 5.83
CA GLY A 33 -3.50 -1.45 4.74
C GLY A 33 -4.97 -1.41 4.37
N ILE A 34 -5.30 -0.78 3.26
CA ILE A 34 -6.68 -0.57 2.81
C ILE A 34 -7.09 -1.59 1.75
N ARG A 35 -8.41 -1.71 1.54
CA ARG A 35 -9.00 -2.16 0.30
C ARG A 35 -9.40 -0.95 -0.53
N HIS A 36 -8.96 -0.92 -1.78
CA HIS A 36 -9.34 0.15 -2.71
C HIS A 36 -10.87 0.22 -2.85
N HIS A 37 -11.41 1.43 -2.86
CA HIS A 37 -12.85 1.70 -3.00
C HIS A 37 -13.76 1.14 -1.89
N GLY A 38 -13.20 0.81 -0.70
CA GLY A 38 -13.99 0.38 0.45
C GLY A 38 -14.51 1.56 1.29
N PRO A 39 -15.84 1.80 1.41
CA PRO A 39 -16.36 2.92 2.21
C PRO A 39 -16.07 2.77 3.71
N GLY A 40 -16.06 1.56 4.26
CA GLY A 40 -15.70 1.29 5.65
C GLY A 40 -14.20 1.47 5.88
N SER A 41 -13.37 0.99 4.95
CA SER A 41 -11.94 1.28 4.95
C SER A 41 -11.68 2.79 4.98
N ALA A 42 -12.43 3.57 4.19
CA ALA A 42 -12.30 5.02 4.18
C ALA A 42 -12.68 5.66 5.54
N ARG A 43 -13.78 5.22 6.16
CA ARG A 43 -14.18 5.72 7.50
C ARG A 43 -13.16 5.39 8.56
N SER A 44 -12.71 4.13 8.59
CA SER A 44 -11.70 3.66 9.54
C SER A 44 -10.37 4.38 9.35
N LEU A 45 -9.97 4.64 8.10
CA LEU A 45 -8.76 5.39 7.77
C LEU A 45 -8.83 6.82 8.27
N VAL A 46 -9.93 7.53 8.02
CA VAL A 46 -10.08 8.92 8.49
C VAL A 46 -10.03 8.97 10.02
N ALA A 47 -10.69 8.04 10.72
CA ALA A 47 -10.63 7.95 12.17
C ALA A 47 -9.20 7.67 12.68
N ALA A 48 -8.48 6.75 12.03
CA ALA A 48 -7.10 6.42 12.38
C ALA A 48 -6.13 7.60 12.12
N LEU A 49 -6.30 8.32 11.01
CA LEU A 49 -5.51 9.53 10.73
C LEU A 49 -5.77 10.64 11.76
N VAL A 50 -7.03 10.81 12.19
CA VAL A 50 -7.37 11.76 13.26
C VAL A 50 -6.74 11.37 14.59
N ASP A 51 -6.68 10.07 14.91
CA ASP A 51 -6.05 9.59 16.13
C ASP A 51 -4.52 9.67 16.05
N TYR A 52 -3.91 9.21 14.96
CA TYR A 52 -2.45 9.21 14.78
C TYR A 52 -1.86 10.61 14.64
N GLN A 53 -2.59 11.56 14.04
CA GLN A 53 -2.17 12.95 13.81
C GLN A 53 -0.84 13.05 13.04
N PRO A 54 -0.76 12.50 11.81
CA PRO A 54 0.47 12.52 11.02
C PRO A 54 0.89 13.95 10.65
N ASP A 55 2.19 14.14 10.46
CA ASP A 55 2.78 15.33 9.83
C ASP A 55 3.16 15.10 8.36
N ALA A 56 3.06 13.83 7.90
CA ALA A 56 3.11 13.45 6.51
C ALA A 56 2.17 12.27 6.22
N VAL A 57 1.49 12.31 5.08
CA VAL A 57 0.65 11.22 4.56
C VAL A 57 1.21 10.78 3.22
N LEU A 58 1.67 9.55 3.15
CA LEU A 58 2.15 8.92 1.92
C LEU A 58 1.08 7.96 1.41
N ILE A 59 0.69 8.08 0.16
CA ILE A 59 -0.43 7.34 -0.43
C ILE A 59 0.07 6.51 -1.61
N GLU A 60 -0.33 5.26 -1.68
CA GLU A 60 -0.08 4.42 -2.85
C GLU A 60 -0.66 5.08 -4.10
N GLY A 61 0.21 5.36 -5.05
CA GLY A 61 -0.09 6.05 -6.29
C GLY A 61 1.21 6.53 -6.94
N PRO A 62 1.14 6.93 -8.20
CA PRO A 62 2.32 7.25 -9.01
C PRO A 62 3.00 8.52 -8.50
N ALA A 63 4.25 8.40 -8.02
CA ALA A 63 4.98 9.51 -7.39
C ALA A 63 5.19 10.73 -8.30
N ASP A 64 5.19 10.55 -9.62
CA ASP A 64 5.27 11.64 -10.59
C ASP A 64 3.95 12.43 -10.74
N ALA A 65 2.85 11.97 -10.12
CA ALA A 65 1.58 12.71 -10.07
C ALA A 65 1.45 13.65 -8.86
N ASP A 66 2.42 13.75 -7.97
CA ASP A 66 2.40 14.68 -6.82
C ASP A 66 1.98 16.11 -7.18
N PRO A 67 2.42 16.71 -8.31
CA PRO A 67 1.99 18.06 -8.67
C PRO A 67 0.49 18.23 -8.88
N LEU A 68 -0.25 17.11 -9.05
CA LEU A 68 -1.70 17.11 -9.25
C LEU A 68 -2.48 17.13 -7.93
N LEU A 69 -1.87 16.76 -6.81
CA LEU A 69 -2.51 16.74 -5.49
C LEU A 69 -3.13 18.10 -5.12
N ARG A 70 -2.52 19.20 -5.54
CA ARG A 70 -3.05 20.56 -5.31
C ARG A 70 -4.48 20.78 -5.84
N TRP A 71 -4.91 19.97 -6.80
CA TRP A 71 -6.23 20.11 -7.41
C TRP A 71 -7.35 19.38 -6.64
N VAL A 72 -7.00 18.52 -5.70
CA VAL A 72 -7.98 17.70 -4.94
C VAL A 72 -9.01 18.55 -4.20
N LEU A 73 -8.64 19.75 -3.74
CA LEU A 73 -9.55 20.69 -3.07
C LEU A 73 -10.05 21.81 -4.00
N ALA A 74 -9.76 21.73 -5.31
CA ALA A 74 -10.23 22.75 -6.25
C ALA A 74 -11.74 22.67 -6.45
N ASP A 75 -12.36 23.84 -6.68
CA ASP A 75 -13.79 23.93 -6.94
C ASP A 75 -14.18 23.05 -8.16
N GLY A 76 -15.22 22.25 -7.99
CA GLY A 76 -15.70 21.33 -9.02
C GLY A 76 -14.91 20.02 -9.15
N MET A 77 -13.82 19.83 -8.40
CA MET A 77 -13.08 18.56 -8.37
C MET A 77 -13.79 17.56 -7.45
N THR A 78 -14.70 16.82 -8.04
CA THR A 78 -15.53 15.84 -7.31
C THR A 78 -15.47 14.48 -7.99
N PRO A 79 -15.14 13.39 -7.28
CA PRO A 79 -15.24 12.03 -7.82
C PRO A 79 -16.67 11.69 -8.31
N PRO A 80 -16.81 10.77 -9.29
CA PRO A 80 -15.76 9.88 -9.78
C PRO A 80 -14.77 10.57 -10.73
N LEU A 81 -13.49 10.31 -10.51
CA LEU A 81 -12.39 10.80 -11.36
C LEU A 81 -11.22 9.80 -11.32
N ALA A 82 -10.27 9.97 -12.22
CA ALA A 82 -9.06 9.14 -12.22
C ALA A 82 -7.83 9.97 -12.60
N LEU A 83 -6.66 9.58 -12.06
CA LEU A 83 -5.40 9.93 -12.69
C LEU A 83 -5.24 9.07 -13.94
N LEU A 84 -4.79 9.70 -15.02
CA LEU A 84 -4.47 9.03 -16.27
C LEU A 84 -3.00 9.26 -16.58
N GLY A 85 -2.22 8.18 -16.63
CA GLY A 85 -0.87 8.17 -17.18
C GLY A 85 -0.88 7.51 -18.55
N TYR A 86 -0.21 8.08 -19.55
CA TYR A 86 -0.08 7.46 -20.86
C TYR A 86 1.26 7.77 -21.50
N ALA A 87 1.75 6.85 -22.34
CA ALA A 87 2.96 7.06 -23.12
C ALA A 87 2.66 8.00 -24.30
N THR A 88 3.36 9.13 -24.38
CA THR A 88 3.11 10.16 -25.40
C THR A 88 3.34 9.71 -26.84
N ASP A 89 4.23 8.74 -27.05
CA ASP A 89 4.51 8.08 -28.32
C ASP A 89 3.52 6.95 -28.64
N ARG A 90 2.80 6.45 -27.62
CA ARG A 90 1.83 5.35 -27.71
C ARG A 90 0.68 5.57 -26.74
N PRO A 91 -0.28 6.47 -27.01
CA PRO A 91 -1.34 6.84 -26.07
C PRO A 91 -2.25 5.68 -25.64
N GLN A 92 -2.32 4.61 -26.41
CA GLN A 92 -3.03 3.37 -26.04
C GLN A 92 -2.33 2.61 -24.88
N THR A 93 -1.05 2.88 -24.64
CA THR A 93 -0.34 2.40 -23.45
C THR A 93 -0.62 3.38 -22.32
N ALA A 94 -1.64 3.07 -21.50
CA ALA A 94 -2.14 3.95 -20.47
C ALA A 94 -2.39 3.17 -19.16
N ALA A 95 -2.31 3.86 -18.04
CA ALA A 95 -2.67 3.35 -16.73
C ALA A 95 -3.62 4.33 -16.05
N PHE A 96 -4.56 3.80 -15.27
CA PHE A 96 -5.57 4.56 -14.57
C PHE A 96 -5.50 4.30 -13.07
N TRP A 97 -5.65 5.35 -12.28
CA TRP A 97 -5.84 5.28 -10.83
C TRP A 97 -7.17 5.96 -10.49
N PRO A 98 -8.26 5.17 -10.41
CA PRO A 98 -9.60 5.71 -10.21
C PRO A 98 -9.83 6.10 -8.75
N TYR A 99 -10.66 7.12 -8.54
CA TYR A 99 -11.11 7.56 -7.22
C TYR A 99 -12.62 7.77 -7.20
N ALA A 100 -13.26 7.17 -6.23
CA ALA A 100 -14.63 7.46 -5.86
C ALA A 100 -14.65 8.40 -4.63
N VAL A 101 -15.78 8.98 -4.30
CA VAL A 101 -15.96 9.78 -3.09
C VAL A 101 -15.54 9.00 -1.83
N PHE A 102 -15.83 7.70 -1.83
CA PHE A 102 -15.55 6.77 -0.74
C PHE A 102 -14.22 6.01 -0.89
N SER A 103 -13.36 6.36 -1.85
CA SER A 103 -12.02 5.77 -1.92
C SER A 103 -11.19 6.23 -0.71
N PRO A 104 -10.56 5.31 0.04
CA PRO A 104 -9.72 5.65 1.19
C PRO A 104 -8.61 6.63 0.82
N GLU A 105 -7.98 6.45 -0.34
CA GLU A 105 -6.92 7.32 -0.86
C GLU A 105 -7.42 8.75 -1.08
N TRP A 106 -8.62 8.89 -1.66
CA TRP A 106 -9.25 10.19 -1.84
C TRP A 106 -9.51 10.89 -0.51
N GLN A 107 -10.00 10.15 0.48
CA GLN A 107 -10.24 10.67 1.82
C GLN A 107 -8.94 11.04 2.53
N ALA A 108 -7.86 10.27 2.33
CA ALA A 108 -6.53 10.58 2.87
C ALA A 108 -5.94 11.85 2.26
N MET A 109 -6.04 12.04 0.92
CA MET A 109 -5.64 13.28 0.25
C MET A 109 -6.38 14.49 0.82
N LYS A 110 -7.70 14.40 0.94
CA LYS A 110 -8.53 15.47 1.51
C LYS A 110 -8.18 15.77 2.96
N TYR A 111 -8.01 14.73 3.78
CA TYR A 111 -7.61 14.87 5.18
C TYR A 111 -6.33 15.68 5.32
N ALA A 112 -5.30 15.30 4.56
CA ALA A 112 -3.99 15.93 4.62
C ALA A 112 -4.05 17.40 4.14
N LEU A 113 -4.61 17.63 2.95
CA LEU A 113 -4.67 18.98 2.36
C LEU A 113 -5.53 19.95 3.18
N GLN A 114 -6.63 19.49 3.78
CA GLN A 114 -7.48 20.33 4.63
C GLN A 114 -6.82 20.73 5.95
N ARG A 115 -5.75 20.05 6.35
CA ARG A 115 -5.02 20.27 7.61
C ARG A 115 -3.61 20.79 7.41
N ASP A 116 -3.24 21.10 6.17
CA ASP A 116 -1.88 21.54 5.81
C ASP A 116 -0.80 20.52 6.22
N VAL A 117 -1.15 19.23 6.14
CA VAL A 117 -0.24 18.10 6.34
C VAL A 117 0.41 17.77 5.01
N GLU A 118 1.72 17.48 5.03
CA GLU A 118 2.43 17.02 3.82
C GLU A 118 1.73 15.79 3.24
N VAL A 119 1.47 15.80 1.94
CA VAL A 119 0.90 14.65 1.24
C VAL A 119 1.67 14.39 -0.06
N ALA A 120 1.97 13.11 -0.33
CA ALA A 120 2.65 12.69 -1.54
C ALA A 120 2.22 11.28 -1.94
N PHE A 121 2.34 10.96 -3.22
CA PHE A 121 2.28 9.58 -3.68
C PHE A 121 3.61 8.87 -3.43
N CYS A 122 3.56 7.58 -3.10
CA CYS A 122 4.75 6.85 -2.69
C CYS A 122 5.05 5.59 -3.49
N ASP A 123 4.27 5.28 -4.51
CA ASP A 123 4.53 4.13 -5.39
C ASP A 123 5.35 4.55 -6.62
N LEU A 124 5.76 3.57 -7.42
CA LEU A 124 6.55 3.78 -8.63
C LEU A 124 5.91 4.85 -9.52
N PRO A 125 6.73 5.74 -10.13
CA PRO A 125 6.24 6.69 -11.12
C PRO A 125 5.46 6.02 -12.24
N ALA A 126 4.41 6.65 -12.74
CA ALA A 126 3.64 6.18 -13.90
C ALA A 126 4.54 5.84 -15.09
N ALA A 127 5.59 6.63 -15.31
CA ALA A 127 6.58 6.36 -16.34
C ALA A 127 7.27 4.99 -16.19
N ALA A 128 7.55 4.55 -14.95
CA ALA A 128 8.15 3.24 -14.67
C ALA A 128 7.14 2.10 -14.89
N VAL A 129 5.87 2.33 -14.57
CA VAL A 129 4.79 1.38 -14.82
C VAL A 129 4.59 1.18 -16.32
N LEU A 130 4.46 2.27 -17.08
CA LEU A 130 4.21 2.25 -18.52
C LEU A 130 5.40 1.74 -19.35
N ALA A 131 6.64 1.98 -18.90
CA ALA A 131 7.85 1.51 -19.59
C ALA A 131 7.95 -0.01 -19.68
N ARG A 132 7.26 -0.75 -18.82
CA ARG A 132 7.28 -2.23 -18.75
C ARG A 132 6.26 -2.89 -19.69
N TRP A 133 5.34 -2.13 -20.27
CA TRP A 133 4.36 -2.69 -21.18
C TRP A 133 5.05 -3.15 -22.46
N PRO A 134 4.92 -4.42 -22.86
CA PRO A 134 5.52 -4.92 -24.09
C PRO A 134 5.04 -4.08 -25.27
N ARG A 135 5.96 -3.80 -26.23
CA ARG A 135 5.57 -3.14 -27.46
C ARG A 135 4.62 -4.05 -28.22
N GLY A 136 3.32 -3.73 -28.20
CA GLY A 136 2.28 -4.50 -28.91
C GLY A 136 1.25 -5.20 -28.00
N ALA A 137 1.40 -5.18 -26.67
CA ALA A 137 0.33 -5.61 -25.78
C ALA A 137 -0.84 -4.62 -25.87
N THR A 138 -2.00 -5.12 -26.25
CA THR A 138 -3.28 -4.42 -26.10
C THR A 138 -3.82 -4.67 -24.70
N HIS A 139 -4.64 -3.76 -24.20
CA HIS A 139 -5.23 -3.79 -22.85
C HIS A 139 -6.14 -5.01 -22.58
N ASP A 140 -6.31 -5.88 -23.57
CA ASP A 140 -7.21 -7.03 -23.52
C ASP A 140 -6.58 -8.27 -22.83
N ASP A 141 -5.30 -8.20 -22.40
CA ASP A 141 -4.62 -9.34 -21.78
C ASP A 141 -4.78 -9.40 -20.24
N ASP A 142 -5.44 -8.37 -19.63
CA ASP A 142 -5.78 -8.35 -18.19
C ASP A 142 -7.26 -8.68 -17.93
N ASP A 143 -8.05 -8.98 -18.96
CA ASP A 143 -9.36 -9.58 -18.78
C ASP A 143 -9.17 -11.03 -18.33
N GLU A 144 -9.25 -11.28 -17.04
CA GLU A 144 -9.61 -12.59 -16.54
C GLU A 144 -10.87 -13.05 -17.29
N PRO A 145 -10.90 -14.29 -17.81
CA PRO A 145 -12.07 -14.77 -18.51
C PRO A 145 -13.27 -14.66 -17.55
N VAL A 146 -14.25 -13.83 -17.92
CA VAL A 146 -15.54 -13.80 -17.27
C VAL A 146 -16.05 -15.24 -17.27
N GLN A 147 -16.02 -15.87 -16.10
CA GLN A 147 -16.59 -17.19 -15.91
C GLN A 147 -18.08 -17.10 -16.23
N THR A 148 -18.46 -17.56 -17.40
CA THR A 148 -19.86 -17.78 -17.73
C THR A 148 -20.40 -18.82 -16.77
N ALA A 149 -21.44 -18.44 -16.03
CA ALA A 149 -22.14 -19.26 -15.07
C ALA A 149 -22.86 -20.43 -15.76
N ASP A 150 -22.14 -21.51 -16.09
CA ASP A 150 -22.70 -22.81 -16.46
C ASP A 150 -21.60 -23.89 -16.42
N GLU A 151 -21.09 -24.18 -15.19
CA GLU A 151 -20.48 -25.47 -14.93
C GLU A 151 -21.01 -26.05 -13.60
N PRO A 152 -21.34 -27.36 -13.57
CA PRO A 152 -21.94 -27.99 -12.40
C PRO A 152 -20.92 -28.11 -11.26
N ALA A 153 -21.38 -27.91 -10.04
CA ALA A 153 -20.67 -28.08 -8.80
C ALA A 153 -19.92 -29.42 -8.75
N GLU A 154 -18.64 -29.42 -9.00
CA GLU A 154 -17.77 -30.59 -8.90
C GLU A 154 -16.71 -30.42 -7.83
N THR A 155 -16.83 -31.29 -6.82
CA THR A 155 -15.80 -31.78 -5.88
C THR A 155 -14.64 -30.83 -5.56
N LEU A 156 -14.57 -30.48 -4.29
CA LEU A 156 -13.44 -29.83 -3.60
C LEU A 156 -12.08 -30.36 -4.11
N ARG A 157 -11.50 -29.72 -5.09
CA ARG A 157 -10.10 -29.91 -5.46
C ARG A 157 -9.24 -29.20 -4.40
N PRO A 158 -8.07 -29.76 -4.05
CA PRO A 158 -7.12 -29.04 -3.22
C PRO A 158 -6.75 -27.72 -3.91
N ILE A 159 -6.94 -26.62 -3.19
CA ILE A 159 -6.69 -25.27 -3.66
C ILE A 159 -5.19 -25.15 -3.95
N SER A 160 -4.81 -24.94 -5.22
CA SER A 160 -3.46 -24.48 -5.52
C SER A 160 -3.36 -23.02 -5.09
N LEU A 161 -2.65 -22.76 -4.01
CA LEU A 161 -2.46 -21.44 -3.41
C LEU A 161 -1.82 -20.41 -4.38
N GLU A 162 -1.29 -20.86 -5.50
CA GLU A 162 -0.55 -20.07 -6.49
C GLU A 162 -1.42 -19.15 -7.37
N GLN A 163 -2.75 -19.29 -7.33
CA GLN A 163 -3.69 -18.56 -8.21
C GLN A 163 -4.82 -17.86 -7.44
N HIS A 164 -4.75 -17.72 -6.11
CA HIS A 164 -5.89 -17.24 -5.32
C HIS A 164 -5.68 -15.83 -4.80
N ASP A 165 -6.75 -15.05 -4.90
CA ASP A 165 -6.92 -13.77 -4.21
C ASP A 165 -6.63 -13.96 -2.70
N PRO A 166 -5.70 -13.20 -2.12
CA PRO A 166 -5.39 -13.25 -0.69
C PRO A 166 -6.62 -13.13 0.22
N LEU A 167 -7.60 -12.33 -0.20
CA LEU A 167 -8.85 -12.16 0.54
C LEU A 167 -9.70 -13.42 0.52
N ALA A 168 -9.73 -14.16 -0.60
CA ALA A 168 -10.44 -15.42 -0.71
C ALA A 168 -9.87 -16.49 0.24
N VAL A 169 -8.54 -16.54 0.39
CA VAL A 169 -7.87 -17.47 1.32
C VAL A 169 -8.24 -17.14 2.76
N LEU A 170 -8.23 -15.86 3.16
CA LEU A 170 -8.61 -15.43 4.51
C LEU A 170 -10.10 -15.68 4.78
N ALA A 171 -10.97 -15.37 3.85
CA ALA A 171 -12.40 -15.60 3.95
C ALA A 171 -12.70 -17.09 4.19
N GLN A 172 -12.09 -17.97 3.39
CA GLN A 172 -12.25 -19.41 3.54
C GLN A 172 -11.73 -19.92 4.89
N ALA A 173 -10.57 -19.44 5.34
CA ALA A 173 -10.02 -19.78 6.65
C ALA A 173 -10.93 -19.33 7.81
N ALA A 174 -11.67 -18.23 7.62
CA ALA A 174 -12.66 -17.70 8.54
C ALA A 174 -14.05 -18.36 8.41
N GLY A 175 -14.23 -19.31 7.48
CA GLY A 175 -15.50 -20.02 7.26
C GLY A 175 -16.50 -19.29 6.35
N TYR A 176 -16.04 -18.31 5.60
CA TYR A 176 -16.87 -17.61 4.61
C TYR A 176 -16.68 -18.24 3.23
N ASP A 177 -17.76 -18.28 2.47
CA ASP A 177 -17.82 -18.73 1.07
C ASP A 177 -17.60 -17.57 0.07
N ASP A 178 -17.64 -16.32 0.56
CA ASP A 178 -17.50 -15.11 -0.23
C ASP A 178 -16.49 -14.15 0.45
N PRO A 179 -15.36 -13.81 -0.21
CA PRO A 179 -14.36 -12.89 0.32
C PRO A 179 -14.90 -11.45 0.48
N GLU A 180 -15.84 -11.03 -0.37
CA GLU A 180 -16.47 -9.72 -0.29
C GLU A 180 -17.28 -9.60 1.00
N ARG A 181 -18.09 -10.62 1.29
CA ARG A 181 -18.89 -10.69 2.50
C ARG A 181 -18.03 -10.75 3.77
N TRP A 182 -16.95 -11.53 3.73
CA TRP A 182 -16.00 -11.58 4.84
C TRP A 182 -15.40 -10.20 5.13
N TRP A 183 -14.95 -9.50 4.07
CA TRP A 183 -14.39 -8.17 4.21
C TRP A 183 -15.42 -7.16 4.70
N ASP A 184 -16.65 -7.24 4.18
CA ASP A 184 -17.76 -6.38 4.60
C ASP A 184 -18.04 -6.53 6.10
N ASP A 185 -18.17 -7.76 6.58
CA ASP A 185 -18.41 -8.05 8.00
C ASP A 185 -17.22 -7.61 8.89
N LEU A 186 -15.99 -7.79 8.41
CA LEU A 186 -14.79 -7.53 9.20
C LEU A 186 -14.39 -6.05 9.24
N VAL A 187 -14.54 -5.33 8.13
CA VAL A 187 -14.01 -3.98 7.95
C VAL A 187 -15.10 -2.96 7.64
N GLU A 188 -15.95 -3.25 6.65
CA GLU A 188 -16.87 -2.25 6.11
C GLU A 188 -18.04 -1.97 7.05
N SER A 189 -18.56 -3.01 7.73
CA SER A 189 -19.71 -2.92 8.65
C SER A 189 -19.32 -2.58 10.08
N ARG A 190 -18.02 -2.47 10.40
CA ARG A 190 -17.59 -2.15 11.77
C ARG A 190 -18.07 -0.79 12.23
N LEU A 191 -18.66 -0.79 13.43
CA LEU A 191 -19.11 0.43 14.12
C LEU A 191 -18.27 0.72 15.38
N ASP A 192 -17.34 -0.18 15.72
CA ASP A 192 -16.47 0.00 16.88
C ASP A 192 -15.32 1.01 16.55
N SER A 193 -14.76 1.57 17.60
CA SER A 193 -13.68 2.57 17.49
C SER A 193 -12.28 1.96 17.32
N SER A 194 -12.17 0.63 17.29
CA SER A 194 -10.87 -0.02 17.14
C SER A 194 -10.41 -0.01 15.69
N SER A 195 -9.16 0.39 15.46
CA SER A 195 -8.55 0.38 14.12
C SER A 195 -8.44 -1.06 13.60
N PRO A 196 -8.95 -1.38 12.40
CA PRO A 196 -8.82 -2.72 11.81
C PRO A 196 -7.42 -2.98 11.22
N PHE A 197 -6.65 -1.94 10.96
CA PHE A 197 -5.40 -2.01 10.18
C PHE A 197 -4.31 -2.89 10.78
N PRO A 198 -4.07 -2.90 12.12
CA PRO A 198 -3.06 -3.80 12.70
C PRO A 198 -3.38 -5.28 12.43
N MET A 199 -4.63 -5.69 12.59
CA MET A 199 -5.09 -7.06 12.35
C MET A 199 -5.00 -7.43 10.87
N ILE A 200 -5.42 -6.53 9.97
CA ILE A 200 -5.31 -6.73 8.52
C ILE A 200 -3.84 -6.91 8.13
N THR A 201 -2.97 -6.07 8.64
CA THR A 201 -1.53 -6.11 8.34
C THR A 201 -0.90 -7.43 8.82
N GLU A 202 -1.29 -7.92 10.01
CA GLU A 202 -0.82 -9.20 10.54
C GLU A 202 -1.30 -10.37 9.67
N ALA A 203 -2.59 -10.42 9.36
CA ALA A 203 -3.18 -11.46 8.51
C ALA A 203 -2.53 -11.51 7.11
N MET A 204 -2.28 -10.36 6.49
CA MET A 204 -1.58 -10.29 5.22
C MET A 204 -0.11 -10.73 5.33
N GLY A 205 0.54 -10.47 6.46
CA GLY A 205 1.89 -10.95 6.73
C GLY A 205 1.98 -12.47 6.77
N GLU A 206 1.05 -13.12 7.47
CA GLU A 206 0.95 -14.59 7.53
C GLU A 206 0.65 -15.20 6.15
N LEU A 207 -0.27 -14.60 5.39
CA LEU A 207 -0.56 -15.04 4.03
C LEU A 207 0.66 -15.00 3.12
N ARG A 208 1.41 -13.89 3.16
CA ARG A 208 2.63 -13.73 2.35
C ARG A 208 3.67 -14.80 2.65
N MET A 209 3.78 -15.24 3.91
CA MET A 209 4.66 -16.35 4.28
C MET A 209 4.19 -17.68 3.70
N ILE A 210 2.88 -17.91 3.64
CA ILE A 210 2.28 -19.17 3.16
C ILE A 210 2.29 -19.23 1.62
N MET A 211 1.90 -18.14 0.96
CA MET A 211 1.75 -18.09 -0.50
C MET A 211 3.10 -18.01 -1.23
N GLY A 212 4.17 -17.63 -0.52
CA GLY A 212 5.47 -17.38 -1.14
C GLY A 212 5.50 -16.10 -1.98
N GLN A 213 6.67 -15.82 -2.54
CA GLN A 213 6.88 -14.67 -3.43
C GLN A 213 7.65 -15.13 -4.66
N ASP A 214 7.02 -15.94 -5.49
CA ASP A 214 7.61 -16.46 -6.72
C ASP A 214 6.94 -15.87 -7.96
N GLY A 215 7.74 -15.63 -9.00
CA GLY A 215 7.24 -15.18 -10.30
C GLY A 215 7.41 -13.69 -10.59
N ARG A 216 6.93 -13.28 -11.76
CA ARG A 216 7.07 -11.90 -12.28
C ARG A 216 6.32 -10.86 -11.43
N ASP A 217 5.19 -11.26 -10.88
CA ASP A 217 4.38 -10.37 -10.04
C ASP A 217 5.08 -10.11 -8.71
N ALA A 218 5.70 -11.12 -8.11
CA ALA A 218 6.51 -10.97 -6.90
C ALA A 218 7.69 -10.00 -7.08
N GLU A 219 8.37 -10.03 -8.23
CA GLU A 219 9.44 -9.08 -8.53
C GLU A 219 8.89 -7.64 -8.67
N ARG A 220 7.74 -7.51 -9.30
CA ARG A 220 7.05 -6.22 -9.42
C ARG A 220 6.69 -5.65 -8.04
N GLU A 221 6.03 -6.45 -7.21
CA GLU A 221 5.62 -6.05 -5.88
C GLU A 221 6.84 -5.71 -4.99
N THR A 222 7.90 -6.50 -5.06
CA THR A 222 9.16 -6.22 -4.36
C THR A 222 9.74 -4.86 -4.74
N ARG A 223 9.72 -4.50 -6.03
CA ARG A 223 10.21 -3.18 -6.50
C ARG A 223 9.32 -2.03 -6.03
N ARG A 224 8.01 -2.20 -6.07
CA ARG A 224 7.05 -1.22 -5.56
C ARG A 224 7.30 -0.95 -4.07
N GLU A 225 7.36 -2.01 -3.30
CA GLU A 225 7.60 -1.95 -1.85
C GLU A 225 8.97 -1.33 -1.51
N ALA A 226 10.01 -1.68 -2.25
CA ALA A 226 11.34 -1.05 -2.08
C ALA A 226 11.27 0.46 -2.35
N TYR A 227 10.56 0.89 -3.39
CA TYR A 227 10.36 2.29 -3.69
C TYR A 227 9.55 3.00 -2.61
N MET A 228 8.43 2.41 -2.15
CA MET A 228 7.62 2.95 -1.05
C MET A 228 8.47 3.12 0.23
N ARG A 229 9.30 2.13 0.59
CA ARG A 229 10.24 2.25 1.73
C ARG A 229 11.24 3.40 1.56
N GLN A 230 11.70 3.67 0.33
CA GLN A 230 12.57 4.82 0.05
C GLN A 230 11.83 6.14 0.28
N GLN A 231 10.57 6.25 -0.15
CA GLN A 231 9.75 7.45 0.09
C GLN A 231 9.48 7.67 1.59
N ILE A 232 9.19 6.63 2.34
CA ILE A 232 9.04 6.71 3.80
C ILE A 232 10.34 7.21 4.45
N ARG A 233 11.50 6.60 4.11
CA ARG A 233 12.78 7.06 4.62
C ARG A 233 13.11 8.50 4.22
N ALA A 234 12.72 8.90 3.02
CA ALA A 234 12.90 10.28 2.57
C ALA A 234 12.05 11.26 3.39
N ALA A 235 10.82 10.92 3.74
CA ALA A 235 9.98 11.74 4.62
C ALA A 235 10.60 11.88 6.01
N LEU A 236 11.04 10.78 6.62
CA LEU A 236 11.73 10.80 7.93
C LEU A 236 13.02 11.65 7.88
N LYS A 237 13.83 11.54 6.80
CA LYS A 237 15.04 12.37 6.62
C LYS A 237 14.73 13.85 6.46
N ARG A 238 13.55 14.22 5.97
CA ARG A 238 13.07 15.61 5.95
C ARG A 238 12.58 16.12 7.31
N GLY A 239 12.69 15.30 8.35
CA GLY A 239 12.30 15.65 9.72
C GLY A 239 10.82 15.39 10.02
N ARG A 240 10.15 14.54 9.24
CA ARG A 240 8.79 14.10 9.59
C ARG A 240 8.86 13.07 10.71
N GLU A 241 8.07 13.29 11.75
CA GLU A 241 8.09 12.51 12.99
C GLU A 241 6.98 11.46 13.04
N ARG A 242 5.88 11.71 12.31
CA ARG A 242 4.70 10.84 12.25
C ARG A 242 4.24 10.69 10.81
N VAL A 243 4.74 9.67 10.15
CA VAL A 243 4.43 9.35 8.76
C VAL A 243 3.31 8.32 8.70
N ALA A 244 2.16 8.71 8.15
CA ALA A 244 1.08 7.79 7.80
C ALA A 244 1.30 7.25 6.39
N VAL A 245 1.23 5.93 6.21
CA VAL A 245 1.33 5.27 4.90
C VAL A 245 -0.01 4.61 4.59
N VAL A 246 -0.63 5.00 3.49
CA VAL A 246 -1.90 4.45 3.01
C VAL A 246 -1.64 3.64 1.76
N CYS A 247 -1.78 2.33 1.84
CA CYS A 247 -1.48 1.41 0.74
C CYS A 247 -2.43 0.21 0.74
N GLY A 248 -2.49 -0.52 -0.37
CA GLY A 248 -3.20 -1.78 -0.41
C GLY A 248 -2.74 -2.73 0.70
N ALA A 249 -3.68 -3.46 1.27
CA ALA A 249 -3.45 -4.32 2.44
C ALA A 249 -2.30 -5.32 2.23
N TRP A 250 -2.10 -5.78 0.99
CA TRP A 250 -1.03 -6.71 0.61
C TRP A 250 0.38 -6.15 0.86
N HIS A 251 0.57 -4.83 0.68
CA HIS A 251 1.86 -4.17 0.86
C HIS A 251 2.16 -3.83 2.33
N ALA A 252 1.12 -3.68 3.15
CA ALA A 252 1.25 -3.17 4.51
C ALA A 252 2.30 -3.90 5.37
N PRO A 253 2.42 -5.24 5.36
CA PRO A 253 3.43 -5.94 6.16
C PRO A 253 4.86 -5.55 5.83
N MET A 254 5.14 -5.21 4.56
CA MET A 254 6.48 -4.88 4.07
C MET A 254 6.89 -3.43 4.30
N LEU A 255 5.95 -2.63 4.81
CA LEU A 255 6.15 -1.20 5.09
C LEU A 255 6.05 -0.87 6.58
N ARG A 256 5.85 -1.88 7.45
CA ARG A 256 5.80 -1.71 8.91
C ARG A 256 7.11 -1.18 9.47
N TRP A 257 6.98 -0.40 10.53
CA TRP A 257 8.12 0.01 11.35
C TRP A 257 8.53 -1.10 12.33
N PRO A 258 9.83 -1.38 12.53
CA PRO A 258 10.98 -0.80 11.79
C PRO A 258 11.01 -1.28 10.32
N LEU A 259 11.38 -0.36 9.42
CA LEU A 259 11.36 -0.66 7.98
C LEU A 259 12.38 -1.73 7.61
N PRO A 260 11.99 -2.77 6.85
CA PRO A 260 12.95 -3.70 6.26
C PRO A 260 14.00 -2.97 5.40
N PRO A 261 15.15 -3.59 5.12
CA PRO A 261 16.14 -3.04 4.19
C PRO A 261 15.52 -2.64 2.84
N ALA A 262 16.16 -1.67 2.17
CA ALA A 262 15.69 -1.18 0.86
C ALA A 262 16.02 -2.17 -0.24
#